data_c9fa505d89004df6bef70d9c8f0924f0
#
_entry.id   c9fa505d89004df6bef70d9c8f0924f0
#
_cell.length_a   1.000
_cell.length_b   1.000
_cell.length_c   1.000
_cell.angle_alpha   90.00
_cell.angle_beta   90.00
_cell.angle_gamma   90.00
#
_symmetry.space_group_name_H-M   'P 1'
#
loop_
_entity.id
_entity.type
_entity.pdbx_description
1 polymer ?
#
loop_
_entity_poly.entity_id
_entity_poly.type
_entity_poly.pdbx_seq_one_letter_code
_entity_poly.pdbx_strand_id
1 'polypeptide(L)'
;MATEQEKKPAAKKKKNNSWIRPRHKVVRTILYYTLGTYSKLRYNAKVEKFKEWEDRPYCILLNHVTPFDQFFVGMSVKGNIYYLATEDIFSLGWVSDLIRWLINPIPIKKQTSDVRAVMNCIRVAREGGSICIAPEGNRTYSGRTEYMSPAIIPLAKKMGMPILLYRLEGGYGVMPRWGDVVRRGKMRCYVSRVIMPEEYKAMTDEELYEAVKEGLHVDEVCVDGEYKSKKSAEYLERLLYVCPHCGLASFESHGDTVTCKTCGRKARYTATKELEGDFPYRFVGDWYDAQEAFINQLDVTEKAEALYTERVRLSEVIPYEKKVLLDKEATVELYGHSIAVKWKGEERVFTFDELLAVTVLGRNKLNIYFDDRVFQFKGGKRFNAVKYVHLFHRYKNLKRGNENEQFLGL
;
A
#
# COMPACT_ATOMS: atom_id res chain seq x y z
N MET A 1 -11.96 1.27 74.35
CA MET A 1 -11.34 0.40 73.31
C MET A 1 -12.31 0.32 72.13
N ALA A 2 -12.10 1.11 71.11
CA ALA A 2 -12.90 1.12 69.91
C ALA A 2 -12.05 0.44 68.79
N THR A 3 -12.57 -0.67 68.27
CA THR A 3 -11.93 -1.44 67.23
C THR A 3 -12.12 -0.74 65.84
N GLU A 4 -11.05 -0.25 65.27
CA GLU A 4 -10.97 0.22 63.88
C GLU A 4 -11.19 -0.98 62.94
N GLN A 5 -12.29 -0.94 62.18
CA GLN A 5 -12.50 -1.85 61.06
C GLN A 5 -11.74 -1.33 59.84
N GLU A 6 -10.66 -2.00 59.44
CA GLU A 6 -9.98 -1.81 58.19
C GLU A 6 -10.92 -2.03 56.99
N LYS A 7 -11.22 -0.96 56.24
CA LYS A 7 -11.90 -1.05 54.93
C LYS A 7 -10.97 -1.66 53.90
N LYS A 8 -11.23 -2.88 53.46
CA LYS A 8 -10.59 -3.53 52.31
C LYS A 8 -10.76 -2.64 51.09
N PRO A 9 -9.67 -2.36 50.31
CA PRO A 9 -9.77 -1.57 49.09
C PRO A 9 -10.63 -2.28 48.04
N ALA A 10 -11.58 -1.55 47.45
CA ALA A 10 -12.46 -2.04 46.42
C ALA A 10 -11.64 -2.54 45.22
N ALA A 11 -11.87 -3.80 44.81
CA ALA A 11 -11.22 -4.40 43.65
C ALA A 11 -11.47 -3.54 42.40
N LYS A 12 -10.43 -2.89 41.85
CA LYS A 12 -10.50 -2.18 40.59
C LYS A 12 -11.04 -3.11 39.51
N LYS A 13 -12.25 -2.85 38.99
CA LYS A 13 -12.82 -3.57 37.85
C LYS A 13 -11.76 -3.62 36.75
N LYS A 14 -11.27 -4.83 36.42
CA LYS A 14 -10.36 -5.03 35.26
C LYS A 14 -11.05 -4.42 34.03
N LYS A 15 -10.53 -3.34 33.47
CA LYS A 15 -11.00 -2.78 32.22
C LYS A 15 -11.01 -3.92 31.20
N ASN A 16 -12.18 -4.20 30.63
CA ASN A 16 -12.34 -5.21 29.61
C ASN A 16 -11.47 -4.80 28.40
N ASN A 17 -10.32 -5.44 28.27
CA ASN A 17 -9.25 -5.06 27.33
C ASN A 17 -9.43 -5.73 25.95
N SER A 18 -10.62 -6.34 25.67
CA SER A 18 -10.90 -7.01 24.40
C SER A 18 -10.74 -6.05 23.22
N TRP A 19 -10.08 -6.53 22.12
CA TRP A 19 -9.95 -5.80 20.86
C TRP A 19 -11.30 -5.68 20.17
N ILE A 20 -12.08 -6.78 20.18
CA ILE A 20 -13.42 -6.86 19.57
C ILE A 20 -14.44 -6.21 20.49
N ARG A 21 -15.25 -5.32 19.94
CA ARG A 21 -16.36 -4.66 20.65
C ARG A 21 -17.66 -4.89 19.88
N PRO A 22 -18.81 -5.08 20.57
CA PRO A 22 -20.12 -5.26 19.92
C PRO A 22 -20.45 -4.14 18.90
N ARG A 23 -20.12 -2.89 19.25
CA ARG A 23 -20.32 -1.73 18.37
C ARG A 23 -19.62 -1.84 17.01
N HIS A 24 -18.47 -2.54 16.94
CA HIS A 24 -17.73 -2.68 15.68
C HIS A 24 -18.57 -3.40 14.62
N LYS A 25 -19.38 -4.39 15.01
CA LYS A 25 -20.32 -5.09 14.10
C LYS A 25 -21.35 -4.12 13.53
N VAL A 26 -21.97 -3.32 14.40
CA VAL A 26 -23.00 -2.35 14.01
C VAL A 26 -22.41 -1.28 13.07
N VAL A 27 -21.29 -0.67 13.48
CA VAL A 27 -20.62 0.37 12.69
C VAL A 27 -20.21 -0.15 11.32
N ARG A 28 -19.61 -1.34 11.25
CA ARG A 28 -19.22 -1.94 9.94
C ARG A 28 -20.43 -2.21 9.08
N THR A 29 -21.51 -2.72 9.64
CA THR A 29 -22.74 -2.93 8.89
C THR A 29 -23.22 -1.63 8.26
N ILE A 30 -23.26 -0.54 9.02
CA ILE A 30 -23.63 0.78 8.49
C ILE A 30 -22.66 1.23 7.38
N LEU A 31 -21.34 1.09 7.61
CA LEU A 31 -20.33 1.48 6.62
C LEU A 31 -20.43 0.66 5.33
N TYR A 32 -20.73 -0.64 5.41
CA TYR A 32 -20.88 -1.47 4.21
C TYR A 32 -22.14 -1.11 3.40
N TYR A 33 -23.25 -0.79 4.08
CA TYR A 33 -24.47 -0.35 3.40
C TYR A 33 -24.36 1.08 2.82
N THR A 34 -23.56 1.95 3.41
CA THR A 34 -23.38 3.35 2.96
C THR A 34 -22.17 3.48 2.03
N LEU A 35 -20.95 3.51 2.60
CA LEU A 35 -19.72 3.67 1.83
C LEU A 35 -19.44 2.49 0.90
N GLY A 36 -19.81 1.27 1.28
CA GLY A 36 -19.70 0.10 0.43
C GLY A 36 -20.58 0.23 -0.80
N THR A 37 -21.85 0.60 -0.65
CA THR A 37 -22.76 0.83 -1.78
C THR A 37 -22.28 1.99 -2.65
N TYR A 38 -21.86 3.11 -2.05
CA TYR A 38 -21.24 4.21 -2.78
C TYR A 38 -20.03 3.74 -3.60
N SER A 39 -19.11 2.99 -2.98
CA SER A 39 -17.91 2.47 -3.65
C SER A 39 -18.28 1.52 -4.79
N LYS A 40 -19.22 0.60 -4.56
CA LYS A 40 -19.72 -0.32 -5.58
C LYS A 40 -20.27 0.41 -6.80
N LEU A 41 -21.09 1.43 -6.59
CA LEU A 41 -21.65 2.24 -7.69
C LEU A 41 -20.56 3.10 -8.35
N ARG A 42 -19.71 3.74 -7.54
CA ARG A 42 -18.63 4.62 -8.02
C ARG A 42 -17.61 3.92 -8.90
N TYR A 43 -17.28 2.66 -8.58
CA TYR A 43 -16.30 1.84 -9.30
C TYR A 43 -16.97 0.86 -10.27
N ASN A 44 -18.29 0.86 -10.39
CA ASN A 44 -19.06 -0.10 -11.17
C ASN A 44 -18.62 -1.55 -10.86
N ALA A 45 -18.49 -1.86 -9.57
CA ALA A 45 -17.96 -3.12 -9.08
C ALA A 45 -19.05 -4.18 -8.95
N LYS A 46 -18.84 -5.33 -9.61
CA LYS A 46 -19.60 -6.56 -9.35
C LYS A 46 -18.97 -7.27 -8.15
N VAL A 47 -19.62 -7.15 -6.98
CA VAL A 47 -19.16 -7.80 -5.74
C VAL A 47 -19.94 -9.09 -5.55
N GLU A 48 -19.21 -10.21 -5.62
CA GLU A 48 -19.79 -11.55 -5.46
C GLU A 48 -19.89 -11.93 -3.99
N LYS A 49 -21.02 -12.51 -3.59
CA LYS A 49 -21.23 -13.00 -2.24
C LYS A 49 -20.55 -14.36 -2.07
N PHE A 50 -19.74 -14.48 -1.03
CA PHE A 50 -19.17 -15.77 -0.65
C PHE A 50 -20.23 -16.57 0.11
N LYS A 51 -20.73 -17.66 -0.51
CA LYS A 51 -21.84 -18.46 0.02
C LYS A 51 -21.39 -19.50 1.02
N GLU A 52 -20.16 -20.00 0.87
CA GLU A 52 -19.56 -21.07 1.70
C GLU A 52 -18.98 -20.56 3.02
N TRP A 53 -19.47 -19.40 3.48
CA TRP A 53 -19.02 -18.80 4.73
C TRP A 53 -19.50 -19.64 5.92
N GLU A 54 -18.55 -20.13 6.69
CA GLU A 54 -18.80 -20.77 7.98
C GLU A 54 -18.71 -19.73 9.11
N ASP A 55 -19.36 -20.01 10.24
CA ASP A 55 -19.36 -19.08 11.40
C ASP A 55 -18.05 -19.18 12.21
N ARG A 56 -16.93 -18.91 11.55
CA ARG A 56 -15.57 -18.88 12.12
C ARG A 56 -14.76 -17.71 11.53
N PRO A 57 -13.68 -17.28 12.19
CA PRO A 57 -12.81 -16.25 11.66
C PRO A 57 -11.95 -16.75 10.50
N TYR A 58 -11.58 -15.84 9.60
CA TYR A 58 -10.74 -16.09 8.43
C TYR A 58 -9.54 -15.14 8.38
N CYS A 59 -8.40 -15.64 7.90
CA CYS A 59 -7.30 -14.83 7.41
C CYS A 59 -7.59 -14.48 5.95
N ILE A 60 -8.05 -13.27 5.70
CA ILE A 60 -8.42 -12.79 4.36
C ILE A 60 -7.20 -12.10 3.75
N LEU A 61 -6.69 -12.64 2.65
CA LEU A 61 -5.62 -12.02 1.88
C LEU A 61 -6.20 -11.50 0.58
N LEU A 62 -5.81 -10.27 0.17
CA LEU A 62 -6.31 -9.65 -1.06
C LEU A 62 -5.18 -9.00 -1.85
N ASN A 63 -5.32 -8.95 -3.17
CA ASN A 63 -4.55 -8.05 -4.01
C ASN A 63 -5.08 -6.63 -3.82
N HIS A 64 -4.18 -5.62 -3.77
CA HIS A 64 -4.56 -4.26 -3.39
C HIS A 64 -4.60 -3.31 -4.58
N VAL A 65 -5.79 -2.87 -4.97
CA VAL A 65 -6.00 -2.10 -6.21
C VAL A 65 -6.59 -0.70 -5.95
N THR A 66 -7.62 -0.60 -5.08
CA THR A 66 -8.33 0.65 -4.83
C THR A 66 -8.26 1.09 -3.36
N PRO A 67 -8.50 2.36 -3.04
CA PRO A 67 -8.57 2.80 -1.63
C PRO A 67 -9.83 2.30 -0.90
N PHE A 68 -10.72 1.57 -1.57
CA PHE A 68 -12.00 1.09 -1.03
C PHE A 68 -12.13 -0.44 -0.99
N ASP A 69 -11.03 -1.18 -1.19
CA ASP A 69 -11.02 -2.64 -1.25
C ASP A 69 -11.64 -3.30 0.00
N GLN A 70 -11.42 -2.70 1.17
CA GLN A 70 -12.00 -3.14 2.44
C GLN A 70 -13.54 -3.19 2.42
N PHE A 71 -14.19 -2.31 1.67
CA PHE A 71 -15.66 -2.31 1.57
C PHE A 71 -16.15 -3.44 0.66
N PHE A 72 -15.42 -3.75 -0.42
CA PHE A 72 -15.76 -4.85 -1.31
C PHE A 72 -15.64 -6.19 -0.59
N VAL A 73 -14.55 -6.39 0.17
CA VAL A 73 -14.39 -7.55 1.05
C VAL A 73 -15.56 -7.66 2.04
N GLY A 74 -15.86 -6.58 2.77
CA GLY A 74 -16.95 -6.57 3.74
C GLY A 74 -18.35 -6.76 3.15
N MET A 75 -18.53 -6.47 1.86
CA MET A 75 -19.77 -6.77 1.14
C MET A 75 -19.85 -8.21 0.66
N SER A 76 -18.71 -8.89 0.44
CA SER A 76 -18.63 -10.28 -0.03
C SER A 76 -18.78 -11.29 1.08
N VAL A 77 -18.15 -11.04 2.22
CA VAL A 77 -18.05 -11.98 3.34
C VAL A 77 -18.78 -11.47 4.58
N LYS A 78 -19.06 -12.38 5.53
CA LYS A 78 -19.74 -12.07 6.79
C LYS A 78 -18.72 -11.89 7.94
N GLY A 79 -19.21 -11.62 9.14
CA GLY A 79 -18.41 -11.60 10.36
C GLY A 79 -17.70 -10.26 10.64
N ASN A 80 -16.89 -10.26 11.69
CA ASN A 80 -16.12 -9.11 12.14
C ASN A 80 -14.73 -9.11 11.50
N ILE A 81 -14.51 -8.24 10.53
CA ILE A 81 -13.25 -8.13 9.81
C ILE A 81 -12.45 -6.94 10.33
N TYR A 82 -11.17 -7.16 10.65
CA TYR A 82 -10.21 -6.15 11.09
C TYR A 82 -9.14 -5.98 10.03
N TYR A 83 -8.88 -4.75 9.63
CA TYR A 83 -7.94 -4.40 8.57
C TYR A 83 -6.64 -3.87 9.18
N LEU A 84 -5.51 -4.20 8.55
CA LEU A 84 -4.26 -3.56 8.86
C LEU A 84 -4.27 -2.15 8.27
N ALA A 85 -3.78 -1.19 9.04
CA ALA A 85 -3.71 0.20 8.64
C ALA A 85 -2.35 0.81 9.03
N THR A 86 -1.79 1.62 8.14
CA THR A 86 -0.50 2.28 8.39
C THR A 86 -0.60 3.34 9.48
N GLU A 87 0.53 3.64 10.11
CA GLU A 87 0.67 4.63 11.20
C GLU A 87 0.13 6.02 10.84
N ASP A 88 0.06 6.37 9.57
CA ASP A 88 -0.44 7.66 9.12
C ASP A 88 -1.91 7.90 9.54
N ILE A 89 -2.75 6.84 9.53
CA ILE A 89 -4.14 6.92 9.98
C ILE A 89 -4.24 7.18 11.49
N PHE A 90 -3.22 6.75 12.24
CA PHE A 90 -3.18 6.91 13.70
C PHE A 90 -2.52 8.21 14.17
N SER A 91 -2.12 9.08 13.23
CA SER A 91 -1.47 10.36 13.51
C SER A 91 -2.32 11.57 13.11
N LEU A 92 -3.64 11.38 12.97
CA LEU A 92 -4.61 12.42 12.58
C LEU A 92 -5.31 13.09 13.78
N GLY A 93 -4.76 12.95 14.99
CA GLY A 93 -5.35 13.49 16.21
C GLY A 93 -6.72 12.86 16.52
N TRP A 94 -7.72 13.68 16.88
CA TRP A 94 -9.05 13.20 17.27
C TRP A 94 -9.73 12.29 16.23
N VAL A 95 -9.39 12.45 14.94
CA VAL A 95 -9.90 11.58 13.88
C VAL A 95 -9.38 10.15 14.05
N SER A 96 -8.12 10.00 14.44
CA SER A 96 -7.53 8.68 14.76
C SER A 96 -8.25 7.99 15.92
N ASP A 97 -8.57 8.76 16.96
CA ASP A 97 -9.31 8.23 18.12
C ASP A 97 -10.72 7.80 17.74
N LEU A 98 -11.38 8.58 16.88
CA LEU A 98 -12.69 8.23 16.35
C LEU A 98 -12.63 6.93 15.52
N ILE A 99 -11.66 6.79 14.62
CA ILE A 99 -11.46 5.58 13.81
C ILE A 99 -11.20 4.36 14.71
N ARG A 100 -10.34 4.50 15.73
CA ARG A 100 -10.09 3.43 16.72
C ARG A 100 -11.38 3.06 17.45
N TRP A 101 -12.14 4.05 17.88
CA TRP A 101 -13.41 3.81 18.58
C TRP A 101 -14.44 3.11 17.68
N LEU A 102 -14.55 3.51 16.41
CA LEU A 102 -15.52 2.98 15.45
C LEU A 102 -15.21 1.56 14.98
N ILE A 103 -13.99 1.30 14.52
CA ILE A 103 -13.63 0.06 13.80
C ILE A 103 -12.34 -0.60 14.29
N ASN A 104 -11.56 0.06 15.14
CA ASN A 104 -10.34 -0.41 15.76
C ASN A 104 -9.41 -1.18 14.79
N PRO A 105 -8.90 -0.53 13.71
CA PRO A 105 -7.99 -1.19 12.78
C PRO A 105 -6.69 -1.58 13.46
N ILE A 106 -5.98 -2.57 12.92
CA ILE A 106 -4.70 -3.04 13.45
C ILE A 106 -3.59 -2.16 12.88
N PRO A 107 -2.84 -1.42 13.73
CA PRO A 107 -1.76 -0.58 13.25
C PRO A 107 -0.57 -1.41 12.78
N ILE A 108 0.08 -0.97 11.69
CA ILE A 108 1.30 -1.56 11.16
C ILE A 108 2.26 -0.47 10.68
N LYS A 109 3.56 -0.63 10.99
CA LYS A 109 4.64 0.14 10.37
C LYS A 109 5.05 -0.52 9.06
N LYS A 110 5.10 0.27 7.97
CA LYS A 110 5.47 -0.26 6.66
C LYS A 110 6.95 -0.67 6.60
N GLN A 111 7.22 -1.74 5.85
CA GLN A 111 8.57 -2.26 5.53
C GLN A 111 9.51 -2.45 6.74
N THR A 112 8.95 -2.66 7.92
CA THR A 112 9.69 -2.96 9.14
C THR A 112 9.12 -4.22 9.79
N SER A 113 9.96 -4.93 10.57
CA SER A 113 9.50 -6.05 11.39
C SER A 113 8.65 -5.53 12.55
N ASP A 114 7.32 -5.48 12.35
CA ASP A 114 6.41 -4.99 13.37
C ASP A 114 5.82 -6.12 14.21
N VAL A 115 6.58 -6.52 15.25
CA VAL A 115 6.15 -7.55 16.21
C VAL A 115 4.82 -7.20 16.88
N ARG A 116 4.54 -5.91 17.11
CA ARG A 116 3.28 -5.47 17.73
C ARG A 116 2.09 -5.73 16.81
N ALA A 117 2.24 -5.48 15.52
CA ALA A 117 1.20 -5.78 14.53
C ALA A 117 0.91 -7.29 14.49
N VAL A 118 1.95 -8.13 14.48
CA VAL A 118 1.81 -9.60 14.54
C VAL A 118 1.05 -10.04 15.80
N MET A 119 1.45 -9.53 16.96
CA MET A 119 0.79 -9.87 18.23
C MET A 119 -0.67 -9.41 18.27
N ASN A 120 -0.97 -8.24 17.70
CA ASN A 120 -2.35 -7.75 17.60
C ASN A 120 -3.20 -8.61 16.65
N CYS A 121 -2.65 -9.07 15.52
CA CYS A 121 -3.33 -10.01 14.62
C CYS A 121 -3.68 -11.31 15.36
N ILE A 122 -2.71 -11.92 16.05
CA ILE A 122 -2.93 -13.15 16.82
C ILE A 122 -3.99 -12.94 17.91
N ARG A 123 -3.98 -11.79 18.56
CA ARG A 123 -4.96 -11.44 19.57
C ARG A 123 -6.37 -11.34 18.99
N VAL A 124 -6.54 -10.61 17.87
CA VAL A 124 -7.82 -10.46 17.18
C VAL A 124 -8.35 -11.82 16.72
N ALA A 125 -7.48 -12.68 16.16
CA ALA A 125 -7.81 -14.04 15.76
C ALA A 125 -8.34 -14.87 16.94
N ARG A 126 -7.65 -14.84 18.08
CA ARG A 126 -8.06 -15.54 19.32
C ARG A 126 -9.38 -15.02 19.90
N GLU A 127 -9.71 -13.76 19.69
CA GLU A 127 -10.99 -13.18 20.10
C GLU A 127 -12.12 -13.44 19.08
N GLY A 128 -11.88 -14.22 17.99
CA GLY A 128 -12.86 -14.61 16.98
C GLY A 128 -13.06 -13.58 15.87
N GLY A 129 -12.12 -12.66 15.65
CA GLY A 129 -12.15 -11.71 14.55
C GLY A 129 -11.43 -12.21 13.30
N SER A 130 -12.01 -12.01 12.13
CA SER A 130 -11.33 -12.19 10.86
C SER A 130 -10.34 -11.04 10.62
N ILE A 131 -9.22 -11.34 9.99
CA ILE A 131 -8.17 -10.35 9.69
C ILE A 131 -8.02 -10.23 8.19
N CYS A 132 -7.99 -9.01 7.68
CA CYS A 132 -7.81 -8.75 6.26
C CYS A 132 -6.49 -8.01 6.02
N ILE A 133 -5.64 -8.59 5.18
CA ILE A 133 -4.30 -8.11 4.88
C ILE A 133 -4.12 -8.06 3.35
N ALA A 134 -3.52 -6.97 2.87
CA ALA A 134 -2.96 -6.90 1.53
C ALA A 134 -1.46 -7.20 1.64
N PRO A 135 -0.98 -8.40 1.27
CA PRO A 135 0.41 -8.80 1.49
C PRO A 135 1.41 -8.00 0.64
N GLU A 136 0.95 -7.36 -0.42
CA GLU A 136 1.73 -6.40 -1.22
C GLU A 136 2.08 -5.12 -0.44
N GLY A 137 1.35 -4.81 0.64
CA GLY A 137 1.55 -3.61 1.46
C GLY A 137 1.17 -2.29 0.78
N ASN A 138 1.06 -2.28 -0.55
CA ASN A 138 0.70 -1.14 -1.36
C ASN A 138 -0.29 -1.53 -2.48
N ARG A 139 -0.98 -0.53 -3.03
CA ARG A 139 -1.73 -0.71 -4.28
C ARG A 139 -0.77 -0.80 -5.44
N THR A 140 -1.04 -1.69 -6.39
CA THR A 140 -0.20 -1.82 -7.59
C THR A 140 -0.09 -0.50 -8.37
N TYR A 141 1.11 -0.22 -8.86
CA TYR A 141 1.39 0.87 -9.81
C TYR A 141 1.44 0.38 -11.27
N SER A 142 1.93 -0.84 -11.47
CA SER A 142 2.09 -1.48 -12.77
C SER A 142 0.79 -2.02 -13.36
N GLY A 143 -0.17 -2.37 -12.49
CA GLY A 143 -1.37 -3.14 -12.84
C GLY A 143 -1.14 -4.65 -12.73
N ARG A 144 0.03 -5.08 -12.30
CA ARG A 144 0.35 -6.47 -11.96
C ARG A 144 0.44 -6.63 -10.45
N THR A 145 0.29 -7.84 -9.96
CA THR A 145 0.53 -8.16 -8.55
C THR A 145 1.99 -7.86 -8.22
N GLU A 146 2.20 -6.99 -7.24
CA GLU A 146 3.52 -6.54 -6.80
C GLU A 146 4.15 -7.58 -5.86
N TYR A 147 5.38 -7.30 -5.40
CA TYR A 147 6.07 -8.13 -4.41
C TYR A 147 5.22 -8.34 -3.15
N MET A 148 5.07 -9.59 -2.75
CA MET A 148 4.45 -9.98 -1.49
C MET A 148 5.51 -10.45 -0.50
N SER A 149 5.49 -9.91 0.72
CA SER A 149 6.42 -10.36 1.76
C SER A 149 6.15 -11.82 2.17
N PRO A 150 7.15 -12.72 2.10
CA PRO A 150 7.00 -14.10 2.57
C PRO A 150 6.60 -14.20 4.06
N ALA A 151 6.83 -13.15 4.85
CA ALA A 151 6.46 -13.10 6.27
C ALA A 151 4.95 -13.25 6.52
N ILE A 152 4.11 -13.11 5.48
CA ILE A 152 2.66 -13.36 5.58
C ILE A 152 2.36 -14.83 5.90
N ILE A 153 3.19 -15.77 5.45
CA ILE A 153 2.95 -17.21 5.61
C ILE A 153 3.08 -17.67 7.06
N PRO A 154 4.21 -17.42 7.77
CA PRO A 154 4.30 -17.73 9.19
C PRO A 154 3.22 -17.05 10.04
N LEU A 155 2.82 -15.82 9.68
CA LEU A 155 1.73 -15.13 10.36
C LEU A 155 0.39 -15.84 10.15
N ALA A 156 0.04 -16.22 8.92
CA ALA A 156 -1.19 -16.92 8.59
C ALA A 156 -1.26 -18.30 9.28
N LYS A 157 -0.18 -19.09 9.21
CA LYS A 157 -0.07 -20.38 9.92
C LYS A 157 -0.24 -20.21 11.44
N LYS A 158 0.35 -19.17 12.04
CA LYS A 158 0.28 -18.90 13.47
C LYS A 158 -1.10 -18.46 13.96
N MET A 159 -1.89 -17.83 13.10
CA MET A 159 -3.29 -17.51 13.41
C MET A 159 -4.20 -18.75 13.40
N GLY A 160 -3.86 -19.80 12.69
CA GLY A 160 -4.58 -21.08 12.67
C GLY A 160 -5.96 -21.01 12.03
N MET A 161 -6.24 -19.99 11.22
CA MET A 161 -7.52 -19.75 10.56
C MET A 161 -7.49 -20.21 9.10
N PRO A 162 -8.64 -20.55 8.47
CA PRO A 162 -8.70 -20.70 7.03
C PRO A 162 -8.21 -19.44 6.33
N ILE A 163 -7.39 -19.61 5.28
CA ILE A 163 -6.89 -18.50 4.46
C ILE A 163 -7.85 -18.31 3.30
N LEU A 164 -8.49 -17.13 3.22
CA LEU A 164 -9.41 -16.78 2.17
C LEU A 164 -8.72 -15.80 1.22
N LEU A 165 -8.52 -16.21 -0.03
CA LEU A 165 -7.91 -15.41 -1.08
C LEU A 165 -8.99 -14.61 -1.80
N TYR A 166 -8.91 -13.29 -1.73
CA TYR A 166 -9.88 -12.36 -2.29
C TYR A 166 -9.29 -11.59 -3.45
N ARG A 167 -9.87 -11.72 -4.63
CA ARG A 167 -9.37 -11.14 -5.88
C ARG A 167 -10.21 -9.96 -6.32
N LEU A 168 -9.51 -8.89 -6.73
CA LEU A 168 -10.09 -7.70 -7.34
C LEU A 168 -9.52 -7.54 -8.75
N GLU A 169 -10.34 -7.60 -9.77
CA GLU A 169 -10.01 -7.49 -11.19
C GLU A 169 -10.66 -6.26 -11.80
N GLY A 170 -9.97 -5.61 -12.74
CA GLY A 170 -10.44 -4.39 -13.41
C GLY A 170 -10.28 -3.11 -12.57
N GLY A 171 -9.83 -3.24 -11.34
CA GLY A 171 -9.70 -2.10 -10.43
C GLY A 171 -8.61 -1.11 -10.85
N TYR A 172 -7.50 -1.60 -11.40
CA TYR A 172 -6.46 -0.76 -11.98
C TYR A 172 -6.98 0.00 -13.21
N GLY A 173 -7.73 -0.68 -14.09
CA GLY A 173 -8.36 -0.03 -15.22
C GLY A 173 -9.31 1.09 -14.80
N VAL A 174 -10.15 0.85 -13.77
CA VAL A 174 -11.10 1.84 -13.24
C VAL A 174 -10.39 3.00 -12.53
N MET A 175 -9.37 2.72 -11.70
CA MET A 175 -8.66 3.75 -10.94
C MET A 175 -7.23 3.34 -10.62
N PRO A 176 -6.30 3.48 -11.58
CA PRO A 176 -4.89 3.21 -11.34
C PRO A 176 -4.36 4.09 -10.20
N ARG A 177 -3.35 3.61 -9.48
CA ARG A 177 -2.81 4.30 -8.32
C ARG A 177 -2.26 5.69 -8.65
N TRP A 178 -1.67 5.85 -9.81
CA TRP A 178 -1.13 7.12 -10.28
C TRP A 178 -2.21 8.13 -10.72
N GLY A 179 -3.43 7.66 -11.07
CA GLY A 179 -4.53 8.52 -11.53
C GLY A 179 -5.36 9.13 -10.39
N ASP A 180 -6.04 10.23 -10.68
CA ASP A 180 -6.98 10.90 -9.75
C ASP A 180 -8.44 10.71 -10.14
N VAL A 181 -8.71 10.25 -11.36
CA VAL A 181 -10.06 10.15 -11.92
C VAL A 181 -10.48 8.69 -11.98
N VAL A 182 -11.71 8.42 -11.52
CA VAL A 182 -12.37 7.12 -11.71
C VAL A 182 -12.86 7.06 -13.15
N ARG A 183 -12.41 6.06 -13.89
CA ARG A 183 -12.76 5.82 -15.28
C ARG A 183 -14.04 4.98 -15.37
N ARG A 184 -14.78 5.13 -16.45
CA ARG A 184 -15.95 4.29 -16.74
C ARG A 184 -15.49 2.93 -17.25
N GLY A 185 -15.60 1.92 -16.43
CA GLY A 185 -15.25 0.54 -16.72
C GLY A 185 -15.94 -0.41 -15.76
N LYS A 186 -15.58 -1.67 -15.77
CA LYS A 186 -16.13 -2.69 -14.87
C LYS A 186 -15.05 -3.23 -13.95
N MET A 187 -15.42 -3.55 -12.73
CA MET A 187 -14.57 -4.20 -11.73
C MET A 187 -15.30 -5.43 -11.18
N ARG A 188 -14.57 -6.50 -10.92
CA ARG A 188 -15.08 -7.74 -10.31
C ARG A 188 -14.34 -8.02 -9.01
N CYS A 189 -15.07 -8.40 -7.96
CA CYS A 189 -14.53 -8.67 -6.63
C CYS A 189 -15.12 -9.99 -6.12
N TYR A 190 -14.27 -10.97 -5.81
CA TYR A 190 -14.72 -12.32 -5.46
C TYR A 190 -13.65 -13.09 -4.66
N VAL A 191 -14.09 -14.18 -4.02
CA VAL A 191 -13.20 -15.15 -3.39
C VAL A 191 -12.68 -16.11 -4.46
N SER A 192 -11.37 -16.15 -4.66
CA SER A 192 -10.72 -17.02 -5.66
C SER A 192 -10.46 -18.43 -5.12
N ARG A 193 -10.07 -18.54 -3.84
CA ARG A 193 -9.78 -19.81 -3.17
C ARG A 193 -9.90 -19.66 -1.66
N VAL A 194 -10.23 -20.75 -0.98
CA VAL A 194 -10.07 -20.92 0.46
C VAL A 194 -9.10 -22.06 0.70
N ILE A 195 -8.07 -21.85 1.51
CA ILE A 195 -7.09 -22.86 1.91
C ILE A 195 -7.34 -23.17 3.39
N MET A 196 -7.73 -24.42 3.66
CA MET A 196 -8.10 -24.86 5.01
C MET A 196 -6.87 -25.15 5.88
N PRO A 197 -6.97 -25.04 7.22
CA PRO A 197 -5.85 -25.35 8.12
C PRO A 197 -5.24 -26.75 7.91
N GLU A 198 -6.06 -27.73 7.60
CA GLU A 198 -5.63 -29.11 7.34
C GLU A 198 -4.78 -29.18 6.07
N GLU A 199 -5.16 -28.41 5.04
CA GLU A 199 -4.45 -28.33 3.76
C GLU A 199 -3.07 -27.68 3.95
N TYR A 200 -3.01 -26.46 4.52
CA TYR A 200 -1.74 -25.75 4.63
C TYR A 200 -0.78 -26.27 5.70
N LYS A 201 -1.25 -27.08 6.67
CA LYS A 201 -0.35 -27.77 7.60
C LYS A 201 0.50 -28.86 6.92
N ALA A 202 0.00 -29.42 5.82
CA ALA A 202 0.72 -30.39 5.02
C ALA A 202 1.69 -29.74 4.02
N MET A 203 1.62 -28.42 3.84
CA MET A 203 2.45 -27.65 2.89
C MET A 203 3.70 -27.08 3.58
N THR A 204 4.81 -27.00 2.86
CA THR A 204 5.95 -26.15 3.22
C THR A 204 5.55 -24.68 3.19
N ASP A 205 6.39 -23.79 3.71
CA ASP A 205 6.12 -22.34 3.65
C ASP A 205 6.18 -21.84 2.21
N GLU A 206 7.07 -22.38 1.39
CA GLU A 206 7.23 -22.06 -0.02
C GLU A 206 6.01 -22.49 -0.85
N GLU A 207 5.53 -23.72 -0.66
CA GLU A 207 4.33 -24.23 -1.34
C GLU A 207 3.08 -23.38 -1.01
N LEU A 208 2.91 -23.04 0.25
CA LEU A 208 1.81 -22.17 0.68
C LEU A 208 1.98 -20.75 0.13
N TYR A 209 3.20 -20.23 0.09
CA TYR A 209 3.48 -18.91 -0.47
C TYR A 209 3.12 -18.85 -1.96
N GLU A 210 3.54 -19.83 -2.76
CA GLU A 210 3.19 -19.89 -4.19
C GLU A 210 1.67 -20.07 -4.40
N ALA A 211 1.00 -20.88 -3.58
CA ALA A 211 -0.46 -21.05 -3.65
C ALA A 211 -1.21 -19.73 -3.33
N VAL A 212 -0.72 -18.95 -2.36
CA VAL A 212 -1.27 -17.62 -2.05
C VAL A 212 -1.01 -16.64 -3.18
N LYS A 213 0.21 -16.62 -3.71
CA LYS A 213 0.62 -15.75 -4.82
C LYS A 213 -0.20 -16.02 -6.07
N GLU A 214 -0.37 -17.29 -6.47
CA GLU A 214 -1.22 -17.70 -7.59
C GLU A 214 -2.69 -17.28 -7.36
N GLY A 215 -3.22 -17.55 -6.18
CA GLY A 215 -4.60 -17.23 -5.82
C GLY A 215 -4.92 -15.74 -5.81
N LEU A 216 -3.92 -14.87 -5.58
CA LEU A 216 -4.04 -13.41 -5.59
C LEU A 216 -3.57 -12.77 -6.90
N HIS A 217 -2.87 -13.52 -7.74
CA HIS A 217 -2.28 -12.97 -8.97
C HIS A 217 -3.34 -12.39 -9.89
N VAL A 218 -3.15 -11.12 -10.26
CA VAL A 218 -3.91 -10.42 -11.29
C VAL A 218 -2.92 -9.68 -12.18
N ASP A 219 -2.97 -9.96 -13.47
CA ASP A 219 -2.41 -9.09 -14.50
C ASP A 219 -3.56 -8.33 -15.16
N GLU A 220 -3.64 -7.04 -14.89
CA GLU A 220 -4.72 -6.17 -15.41
C GLU A 220 -4.69 -6.03 -16.93
N VAL A 221 -3.58 -6.41 -17.58
CA VAL A 221 -3.49 -6.51 -19.05
C VAL A 221 -4.43 -7.61 -19.56
N CYS A 222 -4.48 -8.74 -18.83
CA CYS A 222 -5.32 -9.88 -19.17
C CYS A 222 -6.79 -9.70 -18.76
N VAL A 223 -7.12 -8.63 -18.02
CA VAL A 223 -8.50 -8.32 -17.66
C VAL A 223 -9.17 -7.52 -18.76
N ASP A 224 -10.09 -8.18 -19.48
CA ASP A 224 -10.84 -7.56 -20.57
C ASP A 224 -11.70 -6.38 -20.09
N GLY A 225 -11.77 -5.34 -20.90
CA GLY A 225 -12.64 -4.21 -20.65
C GLY A 225 -12.16 -2.89 -21.24
N GLU A 226 -13.10 -1.99 -21.40
CA GLU A 226 -12.83 -0.60 -21.75
C GLU A 226 -12.99 0.32 -20.54
N TYR A 227 -12.00 1.18 -20.31
CA TYR A 227 -11.91 2.09 -19.17
C TYR A 227 -11.85 3.53 -19.65
N LYS A 228 -13.02 4.09 -19.99
CA LYS A 228 -13.15 5.38 -20.70
C LYS A 228 -12.96 6.58 -19.77
N SER A 229 -12.08 7.49 -20.15
CA SER A 229 -11.90 8.79 -19.51
C SER A 229 -11.26 9.79 -20.48
N LYS A 230 -11.65 11.07 -20.39
CA LYS A 230 -10.93 12.16 -21.07
C LYS A 230 -9.56 12.48 -20.41
N LYS A 231 -9.27 11.86 -19.28
CA LYS A 231 -8.04 12.05 -18.49
C LYS A 231 -7.39 10.70 -18.19
N SER A 232 -7.31 9.83 -19.23
CA SER A 232 -6.84 8.45 -19.06
C SER A 232 -5.34 8.36 -18.73
N ALA A 233 -4.50 9.28 -19.22
CA ALA A 233 -3.08 9.35 -18.89
C ALA A 233 -2.74 10.37 -17.78
N GLU A 234 -3.70 11.20 -17.35
CA GLU A 234 -3.44 12.29 -16.40
C GLU A 234 -2.75 11.78 -15.13
N TYR A 235 -1.56 12.34 -14.83
CA TYR A 235 -0.66 11.97 -13.73
C TYR A 235 0.12 10.66 -13.90
N LEU A 236 0.28 10.14 -15.12
CA LEU A 236 1.12 8.96 -15.36
C LEU A 236 2.60 9.22 -15.02
N GLU A 237 3.05 10.47 -15.04
CA GLU A 237 4.37 10.90 -14.57
C GLU A 237 4.63 10.68 -13.07
N ARG A 238 3.60 10.32 -12.26
CA ARG A 238 3.81 9.86 -10.88
C ARG A 238 4.47 8.49 -10.81
N LEU A 239 4.48 7.78 -11.94
CA LEU A 239 5.06 6.46 -12.09
C LEU A 239 6.30 6.48 -12.98
N LEU A 240 6.20 7.12 -14.15
CA LEU A 240 7.25 7.11 -15.18
C LEU A 240 8.33 8.15 -14.87
N TYR A 241 9.60 7.73 -14.94
CA TYR A 241 10.77 8.58 -14.77
C TYR A 241 11.99 8.06 -15.55
N VAL A 242 11.84 6.96 -16.32
CA VAL A 242 12.84 6.46 -17.26
C VAL A 242 12.26 6.47 -18.68
N CYS A 243 12.93 7.20 -19.58
CA CYS A 243 12.62 7.19 -20.99
C CYS A 243 13.53 6.17 -21.71
N PRO A 244 13.01 5.28 -22.55
CA PRO A 244 13.83 4.30 -23.27
C PRO A 244 14.86 4.93 -24.22
N HIS A 245 14.71 6.22 -24.52
CA HIS A 245 15.62 6.96 -25.41
C HIS A 245 16.58 7.90 -24.67
N CYS A 246 16.19 8.41 -23.48
CA CYS A 246 16.94 9.44 -22.75
C CYS A 246 17.55 8.93 -21.45
N GLY A 247 17.18 7.73 -20.97
CA GLY A 247 17.50 7.28 -19.62
C GLY A 247 16.64 7.98 -18.56
N LEU A 248 17.25 8.42 -17.45
CA LEU A 248 16.54 9.18 -16.42
C LEU A 248 15.97 10.47 -17.00
N ALA A 249 14.66 10.68 -16.87
CA ALA A 249 13.93 11.77 -17.49
C ALA A 249 12.76 12.25 -16.63
N SER A 250 12.21 13.41 -17.01
CA SER A 250 10.95 13.90 -16.47
C SER A 250 9.84 13.75 -17.51
N PHE A 251 8.66 13.43 -17.05
CA PHE A 251 7.47 13.29 -17.89
C PHE A 251 6.39 14.29 -17.48
N GLU A 252 5.49 14.57 -18.41
CA GLU A 252 4.28 15.33 -18.17
C GLU A 252 3.13 14.70 -18.94
N SER A 253 1.97 14.57 -18.27
CA SER A 253 0.79 13.98 -18.89
C SER A 253 -0.40 14.92 -18.83
N HIS A 254 -1.14 14.99 -19.94
CA HIS A 254 -2.37 15.76 -20.06
C HIS A 254 -3.42 14.96 -20.82
N GLY A 255 -4.62 14.88 -20.26
CA GLY A 255 -5.71 14.16 -20.90
C GLY A 255 -5.38 12.66 -21.03
N ASP A 256 -5.22 12.20 -22.26
CA ASP A 256 -4.89 10.81 -22.60
C ASP A 256 -3.43 10.61 -23.02
N THR A 257 -2.61 11.66 -22.98
CA THR A 257 -1.25 11.66 -23.54
C THR A 257 -0.20 11.90 -22.47
N VAL A 258 0.90 11.15 -22.50
CA VAL A 258 2.13 11.35 -21.74
C VAL A 258 3.26 11.74 -22.65
N THR A 259 4.09 12.70 -22.25
CA THR A 259 5.19 13.26 -23.02
C THR A 259 6.49 13.24 -22.21
N CYS A 260 7.58 12.75 -22.80
CA CYS A 260 8.91 12.91 -22.24
C CYS A 260 9.38 14.36 -22.44
N LYS A 261 9.73 15.04 -21.36
CA LYS A 261 10.15 16.46 -21.41
C LYS A 261 11.54 16.66 -22.03
N THR A 262 12.36 15.62 -22.10
CA THR A 262 13.71 15.66 -22.64
C THR A 262 13.72 15.53 -24.17
N CYS A 263 13.04 14.52 -24.73
CA CYS A 263 13.06 14.26 -26.18
C CYS A 263 11.76 14.58 -26.90
N GLY A 264 10.70 14.99 -26.20
CA GLY A 264 9.41 15.36 -26.78
C GLY A 264 8.54 14.19 -27.27
N ARG A 265 9.03 12.94 -27.21
CA ARG A 265 8.26 11.76 -27.61
C ARG A 265 7.02 11.58 -26.76
N LYS A 266 5.97 11.00 -27.36
CA LYS A 266 4.64 10.91 -26.75
C LYS A 266 4.05 9.51 -26.85
N ALA A 267 3.20 9.16 -25.89
CA ALA A 267 2.29 8.02 -26.01
C ALA A 267 0.89 8.42 -25.54
N ARG A 268 -0.12 7.86 -26.20
CA ARG A 268 -1.53 7.94 -25.81
C ARG A 268 -1.91 6.70 -25.01
N TYR A 269 -2.56 6.88 -23.88
CA TYR A 269 -3.11 5.80 -23.08
C TYR A 269 -4.57 5.57 -23.44
N THR A 270 -4.85 4.42 -24.03
CA THR A 270 -6.16 4.06 -24.59
C THR A 270 -7.16 3.59 -23.52
N ALA A 271 -8.42 3.41 -23.95
CA ALA A 271 -9.46 2.84 -23.09
C ALA A 271 -9.21 1.34 -22.77
N THR A 272 -8.46 0.64 -23.62
CA THR A 272 -8.04 -0.76 -23.43
C THR A 272 -6.76 -0.91 -22.61
N LYS A 273 -6.27 0.16 -22.00
CA LYS A 273 -5.06 0.24 -21.16
C LYS A 273 -3.74 0.16 -21.95
N GLU A 274 -3.81 0.22 -23.27
CA GLU A 274 -2.63 0.19 -24.14
C GLU A 274 -2.00 1.58 -24.29
N LEU A 275 -0.69 1.59 -24.58
CA LEU A 275 0.07 2.77 -24.96
C LEU A 275 0.26 2.74 -26.47
N GLU A 276 -0.12 3.81 -27.15
CA GLU A 276 0.07 4.00 -28.59
C GLU A 276 0.95 5.25 -28.85
N GLY A 277 2.01 5.14 -29.62
CA GLY A 277 2.88 6.26 -29.96
C GLY A 277 4.35 5.90 -30.08
N ASP A 278 5.22 6.79 -29.59
CA ASP A 278 6.67 6.76 -29.88
C ASP A 278 7.49 5.84 -28.96
N PHE A 279 6.87 5.17 -28.00
CA PHE A 279 7.56 4.30 -27.06
C PHE A 279 7.34 2.81 -27.37
N PRO A 280 8.33 1.93 -27.12
CA PRO A 280 8.27 0.51 -27.52
C PRO A 280 7.39 -0.36 -26.60
N TYR A 281 6.67 0.23 -25.66
CA TYR A 281 5.88 -0.51 -24.67
C TYR A 281 4.41 -0.47 -25.03
N ARG A 282 3.77 -1.64 -25.03
CA ARG A 282 2.33 -1.75 -25.26
C ARG A 282 1.52 -1.39 -24.03
N PHE A 283 2.01 -1.70 -22.83
CA PHE A 283 1.31 -1.47 -21.57
C PHE A 283 2.20 -0.70 -20.57
N VAL A 284 1.55 -0.04 -19.62
CA VAL A 284 2.26 0.68 -18.54
C VAL A 284 3.08 -0.30 -17.69
N GLY A 285 2.59 -1.53 -17.47
CA GLY A 285 3.32 -2.58 -16.77
C GLY A 285 4.65 -2.94 -17.45
N ASP A 286 4.65 -3.06 -18.79
CA ASP A 286 5.87 -3.35 -19.55
C ASP A 286 6.90 -2.22 -19.43
N TRP A 287 6.42 -0.97 -19.44
CA TRP A 287 7.30 0.19 -19.21
C TRP A 287 7.85 0.22 -17.79
N TYR A 288 7.00 -0.12 -16.81
CA TYR A 288 7.42 -0.20 -15.41
C TYR A 288 8.51 -1.25 -15.20
N ASP A 289 8.36 -2.46 -15.75
CA ASP A 289 9.35 -3.53 -15.67
C ASP A 289 10.68 -3.13 -16.35
N ALA A 290 10.59 -2.49 -17.53
CA ALA A 290 11.77 -1.98 -18.23
C ALA A 290 12.47 -0.84 -17.44
N GLN A 291 11.71 -0.01 -16.73
CA GLN A 291 12.22 1.03 -15.85
C GLN A 291 12.95 0.43 -14.64
N GLU A 292 12.43 -0.61 -14.01
CA GLU A 292 13.12 -1.34 -12.94
C GLU A 292 14.40 -2.00 -13.46
N ALA A 293 14.34 -2.64 -14.63
CA ALA A 293 15.52 -3.24 -15.27
C ALA A 293 16.59 -2.19 -15.59
N PHE A 294 16.21 -1.00 -16.06
CA PHE A 294 17.13 0.12 -16.29
C PHE A 294 17.81 0.56 -14.99
N ILE A 295 17.05 0.73 -13.90
CA ILE A 295 17.60 1.13 -12.61
C ILE A 295 18.54 0.04 -12.05
N ASN A 296 18.23 -1.24 -12.26
CA ASN A 296 19.10 -2.35 -11.84
C ASN A 296 20.43 -2.43 -12.60
N GLN A 297 20.57 -1.74 -13.72
CA GLN A 297 21.84 -1.63 -14.46
C GLN A 297 22.66 -0.39 -14.03
N LEU A 298 22.08 0.55 -13.28
CA LEU A 298 22.79 1.75 -12.84
C LEU A 298 23.70 1.43 -11.65
N ASP A 299 24.95 1.89 -11.71
CA ASP A 299 25.72 2.12 -10.51
C ASP A 299 25.29 3.46 -9.90
N VAL A 300 24.60 3.36 -8.77
CA VAL A 300 24.08 4.52 -8.05
C VAL A 300 25.00 4.98 -6.92
N THR A 301 26.06 4.21 -6.61
CA THR A 301 26.93 4.47 -5.46
C THR A 301 27.83 5.68 -5.65
N GLU A 302 28.24 5.97 -6.91
CA GLU A 302 29.20 7.04 -7.27
C GLU A 302 28.55 8.32 -7.80
N LYS A 303 27.21 8.39 -7.85
CA LYS A 303 26.51 9.56 -8.39
C LYS A 303 26.55 10.76 -7.43
N ALA A 304 27.52 11.65 -7.62
CA ALA A 304 27.74 12.85 -6.81
C ALA A 304 26.76 13.98 -7.11
N GLU A 305 26.15 14.00 -8.32
CA GLU A 305 25.19 15.04 -8.71
C GLU A 305 23.75 14.64 -8.34
N ALA A 306 22.93 15.65 -8.04
CA ALA A 306 21.50 15.42 -7.79
C ALA A 306 20.81 14.95 -9.06
N LEU A 307 20.21 13.76 -9.03
CA LEU A 307 19.44 13.20 -10.14
C LEU A 307 18.10 13.92 -10.33
N TYR A 308 17.52 14.38 -9.23
CA TYR A 308 16.25 15.12 -9.22
C TYR A 308 16.23 16.12 -8.07
N THR A 309 15.67 17.31 -8.34
CA THR A 309 15.42 18.35 -7.34
C THR A 309 13.94 18.75 -7.39
N GLU A 310 13.26 18.72 -6.24
CA GLU A 310 11.82 18.96 -6.16
C GLU A 310 11.46 19.76 -4.90
N ARG A 311 10.33 20.49 -4.96
CA ARG A 311 9.76 21.17 -3.80
C ARG A 311 8.69 20.31 -3.15
N VAL A 312 8.74 20.21 -1.82
CA VAL A 312 7.84 19.37 -1.05
C VAL A 312 7.41 20.07 0.25
N ARG A 313 6.26 19.71 0.74
CA ARG A 313 5.85 19.99 2.11
C ARG A 313 6.48 18.94 3.03
N LEU A 314 7.36 19.35 3.90
CA LEU A 314 8.05 18.50 4.87
C LEU A 314 7.30 18.45 6.19
N SER A 315 7.05 17.24 6.69
CA SER A 315 6.47 17.03 8.01
C SER A 315 7.15 15.87 8.71
N GLU A 316 7.14 15.90 10.03
CA GLU A 316 7.47 14.75 10.87
C GLU A 316 6.18 14.08 11.34
N VAL A 317 6.09 12.77 11.19
CA VAL A 317 4.97 11.95 11.66
C VAL A 317 5.41 11.29 12.96
N ILE A 318 4.75 11.66 14.05
CA ILE A 318 4.94 11.01 15.35
C ILE A 318 3.84 9.95 15.46
N PRO A 319 4.18 8.64 15.36
CA PRO A 319 3.21 7.57 15.37
C PRO A 319 2.31 7.63 16.61
N TYR A 320 0.99 7.51 16.39
CA TYR A 320 -0.06 7.57 17.43
C TYR A 320 -0.31 8.90 18.11
N GLU A 321 0.41 9.96 17.74
CA GLU A 321 0.25 11.28 18.32
C GLU A 321 -0.22 12.29 17.28
N LYS A 322 0.71 12.84 16.52
CA LYS A 322 0.43 13.95 15.61
C LYS A 322 1.40 13.99 14.44
N LYS A 323 1.04 14.79 13.47
CA LYS A 323 1.90 15.18 12.38
C LYS A 323 2.32 16.64 12.56
N VAL A 324 3.63 16.86 12.67
CA VAL A 324 4.22 18.18 12.83
C VAL A 324 4.70 18.70 11.48
N LEU A 325 4.21 19.85 11.06
CA LEU A 325 4.70 20.52 9.85
C LEU A 325 6.04 21.21 10.17
N LEU A 326 7.10 20.80 9.46
CA LEU A 326 8.41 21.42 9.56
C LEU A 326 8.54 22.59 8.57
N ASP A 327 8.20 22.35 7.30
CA ASP A 327 8.21 23.36 6.25
C ASP A 327 7.11 23.13 5.20
N LYS A 328 6.60 24.22 4.61
CA LYS A 328 5.62 24.16 3.51
C LYS A 328 6.26 23.99 2.14
N GLU A 329 7.52 24.40 1.97
CA GLU A 329 8.25 24.50 0.70
C GLU A 329 9.72 24.07 0.81
N ALA A 330 9.99 22.97 1.52
CA ALA A 330 11.33 22.40 1.59
C ALA A 330 11.79 21.95 0.19
N THR A 331 13.08 22.06 -0.08
CA THR A 331 13.70 21.48 -1.28
C THR A 331 14.22 20.09 -0.94
N VAL A 332 13.88 19.10 -1.76
CA VAL A 332 14.41 17.74 -1.66
C VAL A 332 15.23 17.44 -2.91
N GLU A 333 16.43 16.92 -2.71
CA GLU A 333 17.36 16.49 -3.76
C GLU A 333 17.61 14.99 -3.62
N LEU A 334 17.39 14.24 -4.70
CA LEU A 334 17.61 12.79 -4.76
C LEU A 334 18.95 12.52 -5.44
N TYR A 335 19.83 11.88 -4.71
CA TYR A 335 21.11 11.37 -5.20
C TYR A 335 21.05 9.84 -5.35
N GLY A 336 22.05 9.25 -5.96
CA GLY A 336 22.11 7.80 -6.10
C GLY A 336 22.23 7.03 -4.76
N HIS A 337 22.72 7.68 -3.71
CA HIS A 337 23.02 7.07 -2.40
C HIS A 337 22.38 7.79 -1.22
N SER A 338 21.63 8.89 -1.46
CA SER A 338 21.10 9.72 -0.36
C SER A 338 19.93 10.60 -0.81
N ILE A 339 19.23 11.16 0.17
CA ILE A 339 18.22 12.21 0.01
C ILE A 339 18.67 13.41 0.85
N ALA A 340 18.97 14.53 0.20
CA ALA A 340 19.24 15.79 0.89
C ALA A 340 17.96 16.63 0.97
N VAL A 341 17.75 17.26 2.11
CA VAL A 341 16.57 18.08 2.37
C VAL A 341 17.00 19.42 2.95
N LYS A 342 16.52 20.51 2.35
CA LYS A 342 16.78 21.88 2.75
C LYS A 342 15.48 22.58 3.16
N TRP A 343 15.44 23.09 4.40
CA TRP A 343 14.28 23.81 4.91
C TRP A 343 14.69 24.88 5.93
N LYS A 344 14.11 26.06 5.85
CA LYS A 344 14.31 27.19 6.78
C LYS A 344 15.78 27.50 7.11
N GLY A 345 16.69 27.34 6.16
CA GLY A 345 18.12 27.54 6.36
C GLY A 345 18.87 26.34 6.95
N GLU A 346 18.17 25.28 7.29
CA GLU A 346 18.75 24.00 7.71
C GLU A 346 18.92 23.07 6.48
N GLU A 347 19.93 22.21 6.54
CA GLU A 347 20.14 21.14 5.56
C GLU A 347 20.42 19.83 6.28
N ARG A 348 19.81 18.75 5.80
CA ARG A 348 20.08 17.41 6.27
C ARG A 348 20.19 16.44 5.10
N VAL A 349 21.25 15.65 5.12
CA VAL A 349 21.44 14.54 4.19
C VAL A 349 21.09 13.25 4.93
N PHE A 350 20.18 12.49 4.35
CA PHE A 350 19.82 11.14 4.78
C PHE A 350 20.51 10.16 3.83
N THR A 351 21.58 9.53 4.28
CA THR A 351 22.23 8.47 3.49
C THR A 351 21.34 7.23 3.45
N PHE A 352 21.36 6.52 2.34
CA PHE A 352 20.55 5.29 2.25
C PHE A 352 21.00 4.22 3.23
N ASP A 353 22.26 4.26 3.71
CA ASP A 353 22.73 3.36 4.76
C ASP A 353 22.01 3.57 6.10
N GLU A 354 21.74 4.83 6.45
CA GLU A 354 21.06 5.21 7.69
C GLU A 354 19.55 4.95 7.65
N LEU A 355 18.96 4.92 6.46
CA LEU A 355 17.52 4.76 6.33
C LEU A 355 17.09 3.30 6.54
N LEU A 356 16.11 3.10 7.41
CA LEU A 356 15.47 1.82 7.63
C LEU A 356 14.56 1.44 6.46
N ALA A 357 13.81 2.41 5.93
CA ALA A 357 12.91 2.23 4.79
C ALA A 357 12.60 3.55 4.08
N VAL A 358 12.27 3.43 2.80
CA VAL A 358 11.72 4.50 1.96
C VAL A 358 10.46 3.97 1.30
N THR A 359 9.31 4.64 1.48
CA THR A 359 8.02 4.10 1.02
C THR A 359 7.15 5.15 0.37
N VAL A 360 6.36 4.74 -0.63
CA VAL A 360 5.32 5.60 -1.20
C VAL A 360 4.06 5.53 -0.36
N LEU A 361 3.49 6.69 -0.03
CA LEU A 361 2.21 6.79 0.65
C LEU A 361 1.18 7.54 -0.20
N GLY A 362 0.07 6.88 -0.47
CA GLY A 362 -0.96 7.46 -1.35
C GLY A 362 -0.46 7.65 -2.77
N ARG A 363 -0.57 8.87 -3.33
CA ARG A 363 -0.26 9.17 -4.73
C ARG A 363 0.99 10.04 -4.93
N ASN A 364 1.27 10.93 -3.99
CA ASN A 364 2.30 11.96 -4.11
C ASN A 364 2.99 12.25 -2.77
N LYS A 365 3.12 11.26 -1.93
CA LYS A 365 3.83 11.35 -0.66
C LYS A 365 4.91 10.27 -0.60
N LEU A 366 6.03 10.62 -0.01
CA LEU A 366 7.13 9.75 0.32
C LEU A 366 7.32 9.78 1.84
N ASN A 367 7.46 8.63 2.47
CA ASN A 367 7.89 8.50 3.85
C ASN A 367 9.30 7.93 3.88
N ILE A 368 10.18 8.52 4.66
CA ILE A 368 11.47 7.96 5.02
C ILE A 368 11.49 7.64 6.52
N TYR A 369 12.02 6.47 6.84
CA TYR A 369 12.12 5.95 8.20
C TYR A 369 13.57 6.03 8.64
N PHE A 370 13.83 6.84 9.64
CA PHE A 370 15.17 7.10 10.18
C PHE A 370 15.10 7.00 11.71
N ASP A 371 15.82 6.06 12.28
CA ASP A 371 15.68 5.69 13.69
C ASP A 371 14.20 5.44 14.06
N ASP A 372 13.72 6.06 15.12
CA ASP A 372 12.31 6.03 15.54
C ASP A 372 11.44 7.11 14.88
N ARG A 373 12.00 7.90 13.96
CA ARG A 373 11.36 9.06 13.33
C ARG A 373 10.88 8.73 11.92
N VAL A 374 9.77 9.34 11.54
CA VAL A 374 9.23 9.23 10.18
C VAL A 374 9.12 10.64 9.59
N PHE A 375 9.85 10.90 8.52
CA PHE A 375 9.73 12.14 7.76
C PHE A 375 8.85 11.90 6.54
N GLN A 376 7.85 12.76 6.38
CA GLN A 376 6.94 12.69 5.24
C GLN A 376 7.13 13.88 4.32
N PHE A 377 7.41 13.59 3.07
CA PHE A 377 7.50 14.54 1.96
C PHE A 377 6.20 14.47 1.15
N LYS A 378 5.45 15.55 1.10
CA LYS A 378 4.28 15.66 0.22
C LYS A 378 4.61 16.62 -0.91
N GLY A 379 4.82 16.09 -2.10
CA GLY A 379 5.04 16.89 -3.29
C GLY A 379 3.76 17.44 -3.90
N GLY A 380 3.90 18.19 -4.99
CA GLY A 380 2.80 18.65 -5.81
C GLY A 380 1.99 17.50 -6.42
N LYS A 381 0.93 17.83 -7.17
CA LYS A 381 0.07 16.80 -7.79
C LYS A 381 0.83 15.84 -8.71
N ARG A 382 1.92 16.30 -9.33
CA ARG A 382 2.75 15.53 -10.29
C ARG A 382 3.99 14.87 -9.68
N PHE A 383 4.17 14.97 -8.38
CA PHE A 383 5.32 14.41 -7.67
C PHE A 383 5.42 12.90 -7.83
N ASN A 384 6.59 12.43 -8.29
CA ASN A 384 6.90 11.02 -8.43
C ASN A 384 7.72 10.54 -7.22
N ALA A 385 7.10 9.78 -6.34
CA ALA A 385 7.76 9.19 -5.17
C ALA A 385 8.40 7.82 -5.48
N VAL A 386 8.03 7.19 -6.61
CA VAL A 386 8.49 5.84 -6.98
C VAL A 386 10.00 5.83 -7.24
N LYS A 387 10.54 6.84 -7.91
CA LYS A 387 11.98 6.95 -8.20
C LYS A 387 12.86 6.93 -6.94
N TYR A 388 12.38 7.52 -5.84
CA TYR A 388 13.09 7.50 -4.54
C TYR A 388 13.19 6.07 -3.98
N VAL A 389 12.11 5.32 -4.08
CA VAL A 389 12.04 3.94 -3.57
C VAL A 389 12.90 3.01 -4.42
N HIS A 390 12.83 3.13 -5.76
CA HIS A 390 13.63 2.30 -6.66
C HIS A 390 15.14 2.55 -6.48
N LEU A 391 15.58 3.81 -6.37
CA LEU A 391 16.99 4.12 -6.14
C LEU A 391 17.46 3.63 -4.75
N PHE A 392 16.62 3.76 -3.72
CA PHE A 392 16.91 3.21 -2.40
C PHE A 392 17.10 1.69 -2.45
N HIS A 393 16.19 0.95 -3.09
CA HIS A 393 16.32 -0.50 -3.23
C HIS A 393 17.53 -0.89 -4.06
N ARG A 394 17.79 -0.19 -5.19
CA ARG A 394 18.99 -0.44 -6.00
C ARG A 394 20.27 -0.27 -5.18
N TYR A 395 20.38 0.81 -4.41
CA TYR A 395 21.52 1.04 -3.52
C TYR A 395 21.67 -0.09 -2.49
N LYS A 396 20.58 -0.47 -1.81
CA LYS A 396 20.60 -1.55 -0.82
C LYS A 396 20.99 -2.90 -1.43
N ASN A 397 20.51 -3.21 -2.64
CA ASN A 397 20.85 -4.44 -3.36
C ASN A 397 22.34 -4.48 -3.73
N LEU A 398 22.89 -3.40 -4.26
CA LEU A 398 24.33 -3.27 -4.54
C LEU A 398 25.20 -3.50 -3.27
N LYS A 399 24.82 -2.86 -2.16
CA LYS A 399 25.54 -3.01 -0.88
C LYS A 399 25.49 -4.43 -0.31
N ARG A 400 24.48 -5.21 -0.65
CA ARG A 400 24.33 -6.62 -0.23
C ARG A 400 24.99 -7.60 -1.20
N GLY A 401 25.53 -7.14 -2.33
CA GLY A 401 26.05 -7.98 -3.39
C GLY A 401 24.97 -8.70 -4.23
N ASN A 402 23.73 -8.27 -4.14
CA ASN A 402 22.57 -8.84 -4.85
C ASN A 402 22.17 -7.95 -6.04
N GLU A 403 23.03 -7.87 -7.04
CA GLU A 403 22.90 -6.89 -8.14
C GLU A 403 21.61 -6.98 -8.96
N ASN A 404 20.98 -8.17 -8.99
CA ASN A 404 19.78 -8.43 -9.78
C ASN A 404 18.55 -8.77 -8.91
N GLU A 405 18.58 -8.43 -7.62
CA GLU A 405 17.47 -8.72 -6.73
C GLU A 405 16.27 -7.80 -7.01
N GLN A 406 15.08 -8.39 -6.95
CA GLN A 406 13.81 -7.68 -7.11
C GLN A 406 13.65 -6.57 -6.05
N PHE A 407 13.06 -5.44 -6.43
CA PHE A 407 12.74 -4.38 -5.48
C PHE A 407 11.64 -4.82 -4.52
N LEU A 408 11.87 -4.62 -3.23
CA LEU A 408 10.99 -5.09 -2.15
C LEU A 408 9.78 -4.14 -1.95
N GLY A 409 8.91 -4.06 -2.95
CA GLY A 409 7.66 -3.29 -2.85
C GLY A 409 7.85 -1.75 -2.71
N LEU A 410 6.75 -1.00 -2.83
CA LEU A 410 6.75 0.48 -2.85
C LEU A 410 6.25 1.10 -1.55
#